data_46efd6193ba27e6af034444f7916005c
#
_entry.id   46efd6193ba27e6af034444f7916005c
#
_cell.length_a   1.000
_cell.length_b   1.000
_cell.length_c   1.000
_cell.angle_alpha   90.00
_cell.angle_beta   90.00
_cell.angle_gamma   90.00
#
_symmetry.space_group_name_H-M   'P 1'
#
loop_
_entity.id
_entity.type
_entity.pdbx_description
1 polymer ?
#
loop_
_entity_poly.entity_id
_entity_poly.type
_entity_poly.pdbx_seq_one_letter_code
_entity_poly.pdbx_strand_id
1 'polypeptide(L)'
;SGELDLMDAANRIVHQVLDGIAERARPGVTTRELDRFAEGTIREAGGVPAFLHYKGYPATLCTSRNDVIVHGIPDDQPLLQGDILGVDCGVVYKGYYGDAARTYAVGQVSPQADRLIAVTRRALEVAVESVKPNRRLSDIGHAVQSFVESNGFSVVREFVGHGIGTSLHEEPQVPNFGEPGKGPRLKPGLVLAIEPMVNAGEPEFEAGADGWTARTRDGSLSAHFEYSVAVTE
;
A
#
# COMPACT_ATOMS: atom_id res chain seq x y z
N SER A 1 18.59 -9.05 -13.06
CA SER A 1 18.08 -9.80 -14.23
C SER A 1 17.20 -8.85 -15.04
N GLY A 2 17.04 -9.08 -16.35
CA GLY A 2 16.18 -8.25 -17.19
C GLY A 2 14.72 -8.12 -16.69
N GLU A 3 14.23 -9.12 -15.94
CA GLU A 3 12.91 -9.09 -15.31
C GLU A 3 12.85 -8.08 -14.15
N LEU A 4 13.86 -8.07 -13.28
CA LEU A 4 13.95 -7.08 -12.20
C LEU A 4 14.10 -5.66 -12.77
N ASP A 5 14.78 -5.48 -13.91
CA ASP A 5 14.89 -4.18 -14.56
C ASP A 5 13.53 -3.68 -15.09
N LEU A 6 12.67 -4.60 -15.57
CA LEU A 6 11.30 -4.28 -15.98
C LEU A 6 10.39 -3.97 -14.80
N MET A 7 10.52 -4.70 -13.69
CA MET A 7 9.80 -4.41 -12.45
C MET A 7 10.25 -3.08 -11.83
N ASP A 8 11.55 -2.77 -11.85
CA ASP A 8 12.06 -1.46 -11.43
C ASP A 8 11.48 -0.34 -12.29
N ALA A 9 11.41 -0.54 -13.62
CA ALA A 9 10.79 0.43 -14.52
C ALA A 9 9.29 0.63 -14.23
N ALA A 10 8.54 -0.45 -13.94
CA ALA A 10 7.14 -0.35 -13.52
C ALA A 10 7.01 0.44 -12.20
N ASN A 11 7.84 0.13 -11.20
CA ASN A 11 7.84 0.83 -9.91
C ASN A 11 8.26 2.31 -10.02
N ARG A 12 9.16 2.66 -10.93
CA ARG A 12 9.48 4.07 -11.20
C ARG A 12 8.26 4.86 -11.68
N ILE A 13 7.42 4.26 -12.53
CA ILE A 13 6.16 4.88 -12.95
C ILE A 13 5.20 5.03 -11.76
N VAL A 14 5.08 3.99 -10.91
CA VAL A 14 4.29 4.06 -9.67
C VAL A 14 4.77 5.21 -8.79
N HIS A 15 6.08 5.31 -8.55
CA HIS A 15 6.64 6.38 -7.72
C HIS A 15 6.44 7.76 -8.34
N GLN A 16 6.54 7.92 -9.67
CA GLN A 16 6.21 9.17 -10.36
C GLN A 16 4.77 9.59 -10.11
N VAL A 17 3.83 8.64 -10.13
CA VAL A 17 2.42 8.91 -9.78
C VAL A 17 2.30 9.35 -8.33
N LEU A 18 2.85 8.58 -7.38
CA LEU A 18 2.75 8.87 -5.95
C LEU A 18 3.41 10.20 -5.57
N ASP A 19 4.52 10.56 -6.19
CA ASP A 19 5.17 11.87 -6.00
C ASP A 19 4.28 13.01 -6.53
N GLY A 20 3.66 12.83 -7.70
CA GLY A 20 2.70 13.77 -8.25
C GLY A 20 1.43 13.91 -7.42
N ILE A 21 0.98 12.84 -6.76
CA ILE A 21 -0.13 12.86 -5.79
C ILE A 21 0.25 13.67 -4.55
N ALA A 22 1.48 13.54 -4.04
CA ALA A 22 1.95 14.31 -2.89
C ALA A 22 1.81 15.83 -3.07
N GLU A 23 2.02 16.32 -4.30
CA GLU A 23 1.86 17.73 -4.65
C GLU A 23 0.39 18.17 -4.78
N ARG A 24 -0.52 17.22 -5.03
CA ARG A 24 -1.93 17.48 -5.39
C ARG A 24 -2.92 17.16 -4.28
N ALA A 25 -2.57 16.28 -3.34
CA ALA A 25 -3.44 15.88 -2.23
C ALA A 25 -3.58 17.04 -1.22
N ARG A 26 -4.50 17.96 -1.49
CA ARG A 26 -4.77 19.16 -0.69
C ARG A 26 -6.27 19.39 -0.55
N PRO A 27 -6.70 20.19 0.45
CA PRO A 27 -8.11 20.49 0.63
C PRO A 27 -8.76 21.06 -0.65
N GLY A 28 -9.95 20.57 -0.98
CA GLY A 28 -10.73 20.95 -2.16
C GLY A 28 -10.52 20.10 -3.40
N VAL A 29 -9.45 19.31 -3.48
CA VAL A 29 -9.22 18.34 -4.57
C VAL A 29 -10.02 17.08 -4.31
N THR A 30 -10.58 16.46 -5.35
CA THR A 30 -11.31 15.19 -5.25
C THR A 30 -10.40 14.00 -5.54
N THR A 31 -10.70 12.84 -4.97
CA THR A 31 -9.94 11.61 -5.26
C THR A 31 -10.11 11.17 -6.72
N ARG A 32 -11.23 11.50 -7.36
CA ARG A 32 -11.42 11.31 -8.81
C ARG A 32 -10.49 12.16 -9.68
N GLU A 33 -10.16 13.39 -9.26
CA GLU A 33 -9.14 14.19 -9.96
C GLU A 33 -7.75 13.57 -9.83
N LEU A 34 -7.42 13.01 -8.66
CA LEU A 34 -6.17 12.29 -8.42
C LEU A 34 -6.09 11.02 -9.27
N ASP A 35 -7.19 10.28 -9.40
CA ASP A 35 -7.29 9.08 -10.24
C ASP A 35 -7.05 9.38 -11.71
N ARG A 36 -7.68 10.44 -12.27
CA ARG A 36 -7.45 10.87 -13.64
C ARG A 36 -6.01 11.31 -13.89
N PHE A 37 -5.41 12.01 -12.94
CA PHE A 37 -3.99 12.39 -13.01
C PHE A 37 -3.10 11.15 -13.07
N ALA A 38 -3.36 10.16 -12.22
CA ALA A 38 -2.61 8.90 -12.17
C ALA A 38 -2.72 8.13 -13.50
N GLU A 39 -3.94 7.98 -14.03
CA GLU A 39 -4.17 7.30 -15.31
C GLU A 39 -3.39 7.98 -16.45
N GLY A 40 -3.45 9.32 -16.54
CA GLY A 40 -2.72 10.09 -17.53
C GLY A 40 -1.20 9.86 -17.43
N THR A 41 -0.65 10.01 -16.23
CA THR A 41 0.80 9.81 -15.95
C THR A 41 1.27 8.41 -16.32
N ILE A 42 0.52 7.37 -15.92
CA ILE A 42 0.87 5.97 -16.24
C ILE A 42 0.89 5.75 -17.76
N ARG A 43 -0.14 6.22 -18.47
CA ARG A 43 -0.26 6.04 -19.93
C ARG A 43 0.81 6.82 -20.70
N GLU A 44 1.11 8.05 -20.30
CA GLU A 44 2.18 8.88 -20.88
C GLU A 44 3.56 8.24 -20.71
N ALA A 45 3.79 7.55 -19.59
CA ALA A 45 5.01 6.79 -19.33
C ALA A 45 5.08 5.42 -20.07
N GLY A 46 4.05 5.08 -20.85
CA GLY A 46 3.96 3.80 -21.58
C GLY A 46 3.57 2.61 -20.71
N GLY A 47 3.08 2.84 -19.49
CA GLY A 47 2.52 1.83 -18.60
C GLY A 47 1.02 1.61 -18.82
N VAL A 48 0.48 0.61 -18.14
CA VAL A 48 -0.95 0.32 -18.07
C VAL A 48 -1.39 0.32 -16.61
N PRO A 49 -2.49 1.02 -16.23
CA PRO A 49 -3.03 0.92 -14.87
C PRO A 49 -3.36 -0.53 -14.50
N ALA A 50 -2.78 -1.03 -13.41
CA ALA A 50 -2.92 -2.43 -13.04
C ALA A 50 -4.26 -2.75 -12.36
N PHE A 51 -4.84 -1.78 -11.64
CA PHE A 51 -6.09 -1.98 -10.90
C PHE A 51 -7.34 -1.79 -11.74
N LEU A 52 -7.28 -0.92 -12.76
CA LEU A 52 -8.43 -0.61 -13.62
C LEU A 52 -8.95 -1.88 -14.29
N HIS A 53 -10.19 -2.27 -13.96
CA HIS A 53 -10.88 -3.50 -14.36
C HIS A 53 -10.32 -4.82 -13.78
N TYR A 54 -9.30 -4.75 -12.90
CA TYR A 54 -8.84 -5.93 -12.20
C TYR A 54 -9.95 -6.50 -11.29
N LYS A 55 -10.40 -7.72 -11.58
CA LYS A 55 -11.55 -8.36 -10.90
C LYS A 55 -12.81 -7.46 -10.83
N GLY A 56 -12.95 -6.51 -11.77
CA GLY A 56 -14.07 -5.58 -11.82
C GLY A 56 -13.88 -4.27 -11.05
N TYR A 57 -12.68 -4.01 -10.48
CA TYR A 57 -12.39 -2.73 -9.83
C TYR A 57 -12.50 -1.54 -10.83
N PRO A 58 -13.18 -0.43 -10.49
CA PRO A 58 -13.60 0.56 -11.48
C PRO A 58 -12.59 1.70 -11.74
N ALA A 59 -11.44 1.73 -11.05
CA ALA A 59 -10.54 2.89 -11.05
C ALA A 59 -9.06 2.52 -11.22
N THR A 60 -8.22 3.51 -11.46
CA THR A 60 -6.75 3.38 -11.60
C THR A 60 -6.06 3.28 -10.24
N LEU A 61 -6.54 4.06 -9.26
CA LEU A 61 -6.03 4.10 -7.88
C LEU A 61 -7.02 3.47 -6.91
N CYS A 62 -6.52 2.95 -5.78
CA CYS A 62 -7.31 2.87 -4.58
C CYS A 62 -7.05 4.13 -3.73
N THR A 63 -8.12 4.80 -3.28
CA THR A 63 -8.03 6.04 -2.51
C THR A 63 -8.79 5.89 -1.19
N SER A 64 -8.05 5.73 -0.12
CA SER A 64 -8.55 5.31 1.20
C SER A 64 -8.46 6.47 2.19
N ARG A 65 -9.59 7.15 2.46
CA ARG A 65 -9.66 8.33 3.31
C ARG A 65 -9.97 7.94 4.75
N ASN A 66 -9.24 8.48 5.71
CA ASN A 66 -9.45 8.42 7.16
C ASN A 66 -9.61 7.00 7.72
N ASP A 67 -10.84 6.54 7.92
CA ASP A 67 -11.21 5.23 8.43
C ASP A 67 -11.19 4.11 7.38
N VAL A 68 -10.97 4.45 6.11
CA VAL A 68 -10.81 3.46 5.04
C VAL A 68 -9.40 2.88 5.11
N ILE A 69 -9.32 1.56 5.27
CA ILE A 69 -8.05 0.82 5.36
C ILE A 69 -7.43 0.71 3.97
N VAL A 70 -8.16 0.07 3.04
CA VAL A 70 -7.74 -0.18 1.66
C VAL A 70 -8.95 -0.23 0.70
N HIS A 71 -8.66 -0.26 -0.59
CA HIS A 71 -9.61 -0.45 -1.70
C HIS A 71 -10.72 0.60 -1.80
N GLY A 72 -10.52 1.79 -1.22
CA GLY A 72 -11.45 2.90 -1.40
C GLY A 72 -11.52 3.32 -2.87
N ILE A 73 -12.76 3.49 -3.38
CA ILE A 73 -13.01 3.88 -4.76
C ILE A 73 -12.93 5.41 -4.89
N PRO A 74 -12.19 5.97 -5.85
CA PRO A 74 -12.14 7.41 -6.11
C PRO A 74 -13.52 8.03 -6.35
N ASP A 75 -13.82 9.12 -5.67
CA ASP A 75 -15.10 9.82 -5.70
C ASP A 75 -14.97 11.33 -5.98
N ASP A 76 -16.12 12.02 -6.09
CA ASP A 76 -16.18 13.46 -6.36
C ASP A 76 -16.32 14.30 -5.06
N GLN A 77 -16.13 13.70 -3.89
CA GLN A 77 -16.13 14.45 -2.64
C GLN A 77 -14.76 15.11 -2.44
N PRO A 78 -14.72 16.42 -2.17
CA PRO A 78 -13.44 17.11 -1.96
C PRO A 78 -12.77 16.62 -0.67
N LEU A 79 -11.45 16.51 -0.72
CA LEU A 79 -10.62 16.31 0.46
C LEU A 79 -10.73 17.52 1.40
N LEU A 80 -10.78 17.28 2.70
CA LEU A 80 -10.90 18.29 3.71
C LEU A 80 -9.58 18.51 4.46
N GLN A 81 -9.42 19.69 5.02
CA GLN A 81 -8.35 19.97 5.97
C GLN A 81 -8.42 18.97 7.14
N GLY A 82 -7.33 18.29 7.43
CA GLY A 82 -7.24 17.31 8.50
C GLY A 82 -7.49 15.86 8.08
N ASP A 83 -7.91 15.61 6.82
CA ASP A 83 -7.99 14.24 6.30
C ASP A 83 -6.59 13.61 6.20
N ILE A 84 -6.53 12.29 6.31
CA ILE A 84 -5.42 11.49 5.81
C ILE A 84 -5.91 10.67 4.61
N LEU A 85 -5.06 10.47 3.62
CA LEU A 85 -5.42 9.78 2.37
C LEU A 85 -4.37 8.72 2.03
N GLY A 86 -4.73 7.45 2.19
CA GLY A 86 -4.00 6.33 1.60
C GLY A 86 -4.24 6.30 0.10
N VAL A 87 -3.17 6.25 -0.69
CA VAL A 87 -3.23 6.08 -2.14
C VAL A 87 -2.36 4.91 -2.52
N ASP A 88 -2.98 3.95 -3.19
CA ASP A 88 -2.37 2.74 -3.68
C ASP A 88 -2.42 2.74 -5.21
N CYS A 89 -1.29 2.40 -5.85
CA CYS A 89 -1.08 2.52 -7.29
C CYS A 89 -0.30 1.32 -7.83
N GLY A 90 -0.94 0.56 -8.71
CA GLY A 90 -0.30 -0.52 -9.46
C GLY A 90 -0.12 -0.17 -10.95
N VAL A 91 1.00 -0.59 -11.52
CA VAL A 91 1.34 -0.37 -12.93
C VAL A 91 1.84 -1.66 -13.58
N VAL A 92 1.37 -1.93 -14.79
CA VAL A 92 1.97 -2.95 -15.68
C VAL A 92 2.88 -2.25 -16.69
N TYR A 93 4.13 -2.67 -16.78
CA TYR A 93 5.07 -2.22 -17.79
C TYR A 93 5.73 -3.41 -18.48
N LYS A 94 5.50 -3.56 -19.78
CA LYS A 94 6.04 -4.68 -20.60
C LYS A 94 5.80 -6.06 -19.98
N GLY A 95 4.61 -6.27 -19.39
CA GLY A 95 4.19 -7.55 -18.81
C GLY A 95 4.64 -7.79 -17.36
N TYR A 96 5.32 -6.84 -16.71
CA TYR A 96 5.71 -6.91 -15.32
C TYR A 96 4.99 -5.85 -14.49
N TYR A 97 4.66 -6.21 -13.24
CA TYR A 97 3.93 -5.37 -12.32
C TYR A 97 4.86 -4.61 -11.38
N GLY A 98 4.47 -3.39 -11.04
CA GLY A 98 4.98 -2.61 -9.93
C GLY A 98 3.80 -2.17 -9.08
N ASP A 99 3.97 -2.14 -7.76
CA ASP A 99 2.94 -1.81 -6.79
C ASP A 99 3.52 -1.06 -5.60
N ALA A 100 2.86 0.00 -5.17
CA ALA A 100 3.22 0.74 -3.98
C ALA A 100 2.08 1.62 -3.47
N ALA A 101 2.07 1.84 -2.14
CA ALA A 101 1.10 2.72 -1.49
C ALA A 101 1.77 3.73 -0.56
N ARG A 102 1.14 4.90 -0.41
CA ARG A 102 1.52 5.93 0.56
C ARG A 102 0.30 6.59 1.17
N THR A 103 0.38 6.94 2.45
CA THR A 103 -0.62 7.78 3.11
C THR A 103 -0.10 9.21 3.24
N TYR A 104 -0.94 10.18 2.83
CA TYR A 104 -0.66 11.61 2.82
C TYR A 104 -1.51 12.34 3.84
N ALA A 105 -0.93 13.33 4.50
CA ALA A 105 -1.67 14.32 5.27
C ALA A 105 -2.28 15.38 4.33
N VAL A 106 -3.57 15.68 4.49
CA VAL A 106 -4.26 16.71 3.70
C VAL A 106 -4.32 18.01 4.50
N GLY A 107 -3.40 18.89 4.21
CA GLY A 107 -3.18 20.11 5.02
C GLY A 107 -2.66 19.77 6.42
N GLN A 108 -3.10 20.50 7.43
CA GLN A 108 -2.70 20.25 8.81
C GLN A 108 -3.59 19.17 9.43
N VAL A 109 -3.01 18.07 9.86
CA VAL A 109 -3.68 16.94 10.51
C VAL A 109 -3.50 16.96 12.02
N SER A 110 -4.24 16.12 12.74
CA SER A 110 -4.08 15.96 14.19
C SER A 110 -2.72 15.30 14.53
N PRO A 111 -2.18 15.52 15.75
CA PRO A 111 -0.97 14.83 16.20
C PRO A 111 -1.08 13.30 16.15
N GLN A 112 -2.29 12.75 16.38
CA GLN A 112 -2.53 11.30 16.28
C GLN A 112 -2.40 10.83 14.83
N ALA A 113 -2.98 11.55 13.87
CA ALA A 113 -2.90 11.24 12.45
C ALA A 113 -1.46 11.30 11.94
N ASP A 114 -0.72 12.36 12.30
CA ASP A 114 0.69 12.52 11.92
C ASP A 114 1.55 11.38 12.48
N ARG A 115 1.32 11.02 13.75
CA ARG A 115 2.00 9.88 14.39
C ARG A 115 1.66 8.54 13.72
N LEU A 116 0.37 8.32 13.36
CA LEU A 116 -0.05 7.11 12.66
C LEU A 116 0.67 6.97 11.31
N ILE A 117 0.70 8.04 10.50
CA ILE A 117 1.40 8.08 9.21
C ILE A 117 2.89 7.76 9.41
N ALA A 118 3.54 8.41 10.37
CA ALA A 118 4.97 8.21 10.64
C ALA A 118 5.28 6.77 11.10
N VAL A 119 4.47 6.21 11.99
CA VAL A 119 4.65 4.83 12.50
C VAL A 119 4.41 3.81 11.38
N THR A 120 3.38 3.99 10.56
CA THR A 120 3.09 3.05 9.45
C THR A 120 4.20 3.07 8.40
N ARG A 121 4.71 4.25 8.04
CA ARG A 121 5.88 4.37 7.16
C ARG A 121 7.10 3.66 7.75
N ARG A 122 7.40 3.88 9.03
CA ARG A 122 8.54 3.24 9.69
C ARG A 122 8.35 1.73 9.82
N ALA A 123 7.11 1.25 10.00
CA ALA A 123 6.81 -0.18 10.01
C ALA A 123 7.18 -0.85 8.68
N LEU A 124 6.90 -0.19 7.54
CA LEU A 124 7.33 -0.67 6.22
C LEU A 124 8.86 -0.73 6.12
N GLU A 125 9.58 0.30 6.58
CA GLU A 125 11.05 0.31 6.57
C GLU A 125 11.63 -0.82 7.43
N VAL A 126 11.06 -1.06 8.62
CA VAL A 126 11.43 -2.19 9.51
C VAL A 126 11.17 -3.53 8.82
N ALA A 127 10.05 -3.65 8.11
CA ALA A 127 9.75 -4.84 7.30
C ALA A 127 10.82 -5.08 6.23
N VAL A 128 11.17 -4.04 5.46
CA VAL A 128 12.21 -4.11 4.41
C VAL A 128 13.58 -4.49 4.98
N GLU A 129 13.98 -3.93 6.13
CA GLU A 129 15.21 -4.28 6.84
C GLU A 129 15.27 -5.78 7.22
N SER A 130 14.09 -6.42 7.38
CA SER A 130 13.96 -7.85 7.69
C SER A 130 14.06 -8.75 6.46
N VAL A 131 13.96 -8.20 5.25
CA VAL A 131 14.06 -8.92 3.98
C VAL A 131 15.54 -9.24 3.71
N LYS A 132 15.97 -10.41 4.15
CA LYS A 132 17.35 -10.89 3.95
C LYS A 132 17.34 -12.34 3.47
N PRO A 133 18.30 -12.74 2.62
CA PRO A 133 18.44 -14.12 2.20
C PRO A 133 18.47 -15.09 3.41
N ASN A 134 17.79 -16.23 3.25
CA ASN A 134 17.65 -17.27 4.28
C ASN A 134 16.80 -16.94 5.52
N ARG A 135 16.35 -15.72 5.72
CA ARG A 135 15.31 -15.41 6.70
C ARG A 135 14.00 -16.11 6.31
N ARG A 136 13.09 -16.22 7.26
CA ARG A 136 11.75 -16.76 7.01
C ARG A 136 10.76 -15.66 6.69
N LEU A 137 9.79 -15.98 5.87
CA LEU A 137 8.76 -15.02 5.44
C LEU A 137 8.06 -14.36 6.64
N SER A 138 7.73 -15.13 7.69
CA SER A 138 7.06 -14.61 8.88
C SER A 138 7.92 -13.67 9.72
N ASP A 139 9.23 -13.61 9.52
CA ASP A 139 10.10 -12.66 10.20
C ASP A 139 9.72 -11.21 9.82
N ILE A 140 9.21 -11.01 8.58
CA ILE A 140 8.72 -9.73 8.08
C ILE A 140 7.49 -9.29 8.88
N GLY A 141 6.45 -10.13 8.93
CA GLY A 141 5.21 -9.83 9.65
C GLY A 141 5.41 -9.65 11.15
N HIS A 142 6.28 -10.47 11.74
CA HIS A 142 6.64 -10.33 13.15
C HIS A 142 7.31 -8.98 13.46
N ALA A 143 8.19 -8.52 12.58
CA ALA A 143 8.87 -7.23 12.72
C ALA A 143 7.88 -6.07 12.62
N VAL A 144 6.96 -6.11 11.65
CA VAL A 144 5.86 -5.12 11.51
C VAL A 144 5.00 -5.09 12.77
N GLN A 145 4.45 -6.24 13.16
CA GLN A 145 3.54 -6.34 14.30
C GLN A 145 4.19 -5.82 15.58
N SER A 146 5.39 -6.29 15.89
CA SER A 146 6.11 -5.91 17.11
C SER A 146 6.36 -4.41 17.16
N PHE A 147 6.73 -3.79 16.02
CA PHE A 147 6.97 -2.36 15.94
C PHE A 147 5.68 -1.57 16.11
N VAL A 148 4.63 -1.92 15.37
CA VAL A 148 3.33 -1.21 15.38
C VAL A 148 2.69 -1.28 16.76
N GLU A 149 2.59 -2.48 17.37
CA GLU A 149 1.95 -2.69 18.67
C GLU A 149 2.75 -2.01 19.80
N SER A 150 4.09 -1.97 19.73
CA SER A 150 4.92 -1.23 20.69
C SER A 150 4.70 0.29 20.63
N ASN A 151 4.18 0.79 19.51
CA ASN A 151 3.79 2.17 19.33
C ASN A 151 2.29 2.44 19.67
N GLY A 152 1.55 1.44 20.19
CA GLY A 152 0.17 1.58 20.64
C GLY A 152 -0.84 1.67 19.51
N PHE A 153 -0.53 1.12 18.34
CA PHE A 153 -1.41 0.96 17.19
C PHE A 153 -1.69 -0.52 16.90
N SER A 154 -2.64 -0.82 16.04
CA SER A 154 -3.05 -2.17 15.68
C SER A 154 -2.69 -2.51 14.24
N VAL A 155 -2.27 -3.75 13.98
CA VAL A 155 -2.04 -4.26 12.64
C VAL A 155 -3.31 -4.91 12.11
N VAL A 156 -3.73 -4.54 10.90
CA VAL A 156 -4.82 -5.21 10.18
C VAL A 156 -4.36 -6.61 9.77
N ARG A 157 -5.23 -7.61 9.92
CA ARG A 157 -4.89 -9.03 9.74
C ARG A 157 -5.52 -9.67 8.52
N GLU A 158 -6.62 -9.13 8.03
CA GLU A 158 -7.41 -9.68 6.93
C GLU A 158 -6.82 -9.38 5.55
N PHE A 159 -6.05 -8.31 5.46
CA PHE A 159 -5.33 -7.93 4.25
C PHE A 159 -3.83 -8.12 4.45
N VAL A 160 -3.19 -8.68 3.45
CA VAL A 160 -1.79 -9.10 3.53
C VAL A 160 -1.06 -8.78 2.24
N GLY A 161 0.24 -8.59 2.32
CA GLY A 161 1.10 -8.48 1.16
C GLY A 161 1.18 -9.79 0.36
N HIS A 162 1.86 -9.74 -0.76
CA HIS A 162 1.86 -10.84 -1.72
C HIS A 162 3.15 -10.91 -2.53
N GLY A 163 3.39 -12.02 -3.21
CA GLY A 163 4.35 -12.08 -4.30
C GLY A 163 3.88 -11.22 -5.47
N ILE A 164 4.79 -10.68 -6.25
CA ILE A 164 4.49 -9.84 -7.41
C ILE A 164 5.52 -10.09 -8.51
N GLY A 165 5.08 -10.09 -9.78
CA GLY A 165 5.96 -10.36 -10.91
C GLY A 165 5.27 -10.15 -12.25
N THR A 166 4.90 -11.24 -12.92
CA THR A 166 4.09 -11.24 -14.15
C THR A 166 2.60 -11.20 -13.88
N SER A 167 2.20 -11.34 -12.61
CA SER A 167 0.85 -11.11 -12.12
C SER A 167 0.88 -10.11 -10.97
N LEU A 168 -0.22 -9.38 -10.76
CA LEU A 168 -0.33 -8.42 -9.66
C LEU A 168 -0.20 -9.14 -8.30
N HIS A 169 -0.91 -10.25 -8.14
CA HIS A 169 -0.86 -11.08 -6.94
C HIS A 169 -0.32 -12.47 -7.28
N GLU A 170 0.82 -12.80 -6.71
CA GLU A 170 1.48 -14.11 -6.78
C GLU A 170 1.69 -14.66 -5.36
N GLU A 171 2.00 -15.96 -5.26
CA GLU A 171 2.48 -16.54 -4.01
C GLU A 171 3.91 -16.05 -3.70
N PRO A 172 4.27 -15.96 -2.44
CA PRO A 172 3.51 -16.25 -1.23
C PRO A 172 2.67 -15.05 -0.74
N GLN A 173 1.67 -15.31 0.11
CA GLN A 173 1.08 -14.26 0.95
C GLN A 173 2.11 -13.76 1.98
N VAL A 174 2.09 -12.45 2.26
CA VAL A 174 3.03 -11.78 3.18
C VAL A 174 2.24 -11.11 4.32
N PRO A 175 1.84 -11.84 5.37
CA PRO A 175 1.13 -11.25 6.50
C PRO A 175 1.97 -10.20 7.23
N ASN A 176 1.30 -9.16 7.75
CA ASN A 176 1.91 -8.10 8.57
C ASN A 176 1.99 -8.47 10.06
N PHE A 177 1.82 -9.74 10.39
CA PHE A 177 1.81 -10.27 11.76
C PHE A 177 2.29 -11.73 11.78
N GLY A 178 2.56 -12.26 12.95
CA GLY A 178 2.81 -13.68 13.16
C GLY A 178 4.02 -13.99 14.03
N GLU A 179 4.24 -15.28 14.23
CA GLU A 179 5.40 -15.80 14.96
C GLU A 179 6.65 -15.80 14.05
N PRO A 180 7.84 -15.41 14.56
CA PRO A 180 9.06 -15.42 13.76
C PRO A 180 9.51 -16.85 13.44
N GLY A 181 10.31 -17.01 12.40
CA GLY A 181 10.94 -18.27 12.05
C GLY A 181 10.03 -19.27 11.32
N LYS A 182 8.87 -18.84 10.81
CA LYS A 182 7.89 -19.67 10.10
C LYS A 182 7.83 -19.35 8.60
N GLY A 183 7.14 -20.22 7.84
CA GLY A 183 6.94 -20.04 6.41
C GLY A 183 8.18 -20.34 5.56
N PRO A 184 8.10 -20.06 4.26
CA PRO A 184 9.20 -20.31 3.33
C PRO A 184 10.42 -19.44 3.63
N ARG A 185 11.61 -19.88 3.18
CA ARG A 185 12.81 -19.06 3.21
C ARG A 185 12.78 -18.03 2.09
N LEU A 186 13.21 -16.81 2.40
CA LEU A 186 13.44 -15.78 1.41
C LEU A 186 14.64 -16.17 0.55
N LYS A 187 14.43 -16.28 -0.76
CA LYS A 187 15.45 -16.65 -1.74
C LYS A 187 15.72 -15.50 -2.69
N PRO A 188 16.95 -15.30 -3.14
CA PRO A 188 17.25 -14.34 -4.21
C PRO A 188 16.36 -14.56 -5.44
N GLY A 189 15.85 -13.48 -6.01
CA GLY A 189 14.91 -13.47 -7.13
C GLY A 189 13.43 -13.44 -6.74
N LEU A 190 13.07 -13.66 -5.47
CA LEU A 190 11.71 -13.43 -4.97
C LEU A 190 11.43 -11.93 -4.90
N VAL A 191 10.28 -11.50 -5.39
CA VAL A 191 9.80 -10.12 -5.27
C VAL A 191 8.48 -10.12 -4.51
N LEU A 192 8.36 -9.25 -3.51
CA LEU A 192 7.23 -9.19 -2.58
C LEU A 192 6.67 -7.77 -2.53
N ALA A 193 5.36 -7.64 -2.58
CA ALA A 193 4.64 -6.48 -2.10
C ALA A 193 4.53 -6.59 -0.58
N ILE A 194 5.12 -5.65 0.13
CA ILE A 194 5.11 -5.57 1.60
C ILE A 194 4.33 -4.32 1.96
N GLU A 195 3.20 -4.50 2.63
CA GLU A 195 2.15 -3.49 2.71
C GLU A 195 1.50 -3.42 4.11
N PRO A 196 2.19 -2.90 5.14
CA PRO A 196 1.57 -2.73 6.45
C PRO A 196 0.36 -1.78 6.37
N MET A 197 -0.78 -2.27 6.88
CA MET A 197 -1.99 -1.52 7.15
C MET A 197 -2.15 -1.41 8.66
N VAL A 198 -2.23 -0.18 9.17
CA VAL A 198 -2.17 0.12 10.60
C VAL A 198 -3.37 0.98 11.00
N ASN A 199 -4.12 0.52 12.00
CA ASN A 199 -5.26 1.25 12.57
C ASN A 199 -4.87 1.99 13.85
N ALA A 200 -5.43 3.18 14.05
CA ALA A 200 -5.26 3.94 15.28
C ALA A 200 -6.03 3.35 16.47
N GLY A 201 -7.02 2.50 16.21
CA GLY A 201 -7.83 1.79 17.18
C GLY A 201 -7.70 0.27 17.06
N GLU A 202 -8.84 -0.41 16.98
CA GLU A 202 -8.91 -1.87 16.94
C GLU A 202 -8.51 -2.44 15.57
N PRO A 203 -8.04 -3.69 15.49
CA PRO A 203 -7.54 -4.28 14.26
C PRO A 203 -8.65 -4.71 13.26
N GLU A 204 -9.90 -4.83 13.71
CA GLU A 204 -11.00 -5.38 12.92
C GLU A 204 -11.45 -4.42 11.82
N PHE A 205 -11.89 -4.99 10.71
CA PHE A 205 -12.45 -4.28 9.57
C PHE A 205 -13.96 -4.52 9.39
N GLU A 206 -14.57 -3.66 8.60
CA GLU A 206 -15.92 -3.81 8.07
C GLU A 206 -15.91 -3.62 6.56
N ALA A 207 -16.62 -4.49 5.84
CA ALA A 207 -16.72 -4.41 4.38
C ALA A 207 -17.76 -3.35 3.96
N GLY A 208 -17.40 -2.50 3.02
CA GLY A 208 -18.30 -1.52 2.42
C GLY A 208 -19.36 -2.17 1.53
N ALA A 209 -20.51 -1.49 1.39
CA ALA A 209 -21.60 -1.94 0.54
C ALA A 209 -21.27 -1.98 -0.96
N ASP A 210 -20.18 -1.32 -1.39
CA ASP A 210 -19.68 -1.29 -2.76
C ASP A 210 -18.92 -2.59 -3.16
N GLY A 211 -18.70 -3.48 -2.19
CA GLY A 211 -18.00 -4.75 -2.39
C GLY A 211 -16.48 -4.65 -2.48
N TRP A 212 -15.91 -3.44 -2.29
CA TRP A 212 -14.47 -3.18 -2.35
C TRP A 212 -13.91 -2.53 -1.08
N THR A 213 -14.49 -1.41 -0.68
CA THR A 213 -13.98 -0.60 0.42
C THR A 213 -13.94 -1.38 1.73
N ALA A 214 -12.76 -1.43 2.35
CA ALA A 214 -12.57 -1.95 3.70
C ALA A 214 -12.35 -0.79 4.67
N ARG A 215 -13.14 -0.75 5.76
CA ARG A 215 -13.08 0.30 6.80
C ARG A 215 -12.72 -0.29 8.14
N THR A 216 -12.17 0.53 9.03
CA THR A 216 -12.06 0.18 10.44
C THR A 216 -13.45 0.05 11.06
N ARG A 217 -13.68 -1.04 11.82
CA ARG A 217 -14.97 -1.27 12.46
C ARG A 217 -15.32 -0.20 13.51
N ASP A 218 -14.33 0.34 14.19
CA ASP A 218 -14.48 1.33 15.26
C ASP A 218 -14.46 2.78 14.77
N GLY A 219 -14.30 3.01 13.44
CA GLY A 219 -14.21 4.34 12.85
C GLY A 219 -12.88 5.06 13.10
N SER A 220 -11.88 4.37 13.63
CA SER A 220 -10.55 4.93 13.84
C SER A 220 -9.80 5.16 12.53
N LEU A 221 -8.81 6.07 12.54
CA LEU A 221 -7.97 6.32 11.37
C LEU A 221 -7.15 5.08 11.01
N SER A 222 -6.94 4.86 9.71
CA SER A 222 -6.04 3.84 9.17
C SER A 222 -5.03 4.44 8.20
N ALA A 223 -3.80 3.91 8.20
CA ALA A 223 -2.76 4.28 7.27
C ALA A 223 -2.18 3.04 6.58
N HIS A 224 -1.80 3.20 5.32
CA HIS A 224 -1.24 2.17 4.47
C HIS A 224 0.02 2.68 3.78
N PHE A 225 1.08 1.90 3.84
CA PHE A 225 2.32 2.10 3.07
C PHE A 225 2.76 0.78 2.46
N GLU A 226 3.31 0.83 1.26
CA GLU A 226 3.72 -0.37 0.53
C GLU A 226 4.92 -0.11 -0.35
N TYR A 227 5.77 -1.14 -0.48
CA TYR A 227 6.81 -1.25 -1.49
C TYR A 227 6.84 -2.64 -2.13
N SER A 228 7.13 -2.67 -3.44
CA SER A 228 7.63 -3.88 -4.10
C SER A 228 9.12 -4.06 -3.78
N VAL A 229 9.48 -5.17 -3.15
CA VAL A 229 10.83 -5.43 -2.61
C VAL A 229 11.40 -6.71 -3.20
N ALA A 230 12.57 -6.62 -3.86
CA ALA A 230 13.27 -7.79 -4.38
C ALA A 230 14.28 -8.33 -3.34
N VAL A 231 14.28 -9.64 -3.15
CA VAL A 231 15.33 -10.34 -2.38
C VAL A 231 16.55 -10.47 -3.28
N THR A 232 17.67 -9.86 -2.89
CA THR A 232 18.96 -9.95 -3.60
C THR A 232 19.94 -10.83 -2.85
N GLU A 233 21.10 -11.13 -3.46
CA GLU A 233 22.20 -11.89 -2.82
C GLU A 233 22.84 -11.13 -1.64
#